data_536edad3bc9cfe869145fdd8dc19deec
#
_entry.id   536edad3bc9cfe869145fdd8dc19deec
#
_cell.length_a   1.000
_cell.length_b   1.000
_cell.length_c   1.000
_cell.angle_alpha   90.00
_cell.angle_beta   90.00
_cell.angle_gamma   90.00
#
_symmetry.space_group_name_H-M   'P 1'
#
loop_
_entity.id
_entity.type
_entity.pdbx_description
1 polymer ?
#
loop_
_entity_poly.entity_id
_entity_poly.type
_entity_poly.pdbx_seq_one_letter_code
_entity_poly.pdbx_strand_id
1 'polypeptide(L)'
;INALKFFDKNKYKFDLILIKQTIHLLSLSEIKKLLSIIKTNLTSNGKIFIFNLDTDKNELPTFKLMKSKLSKSIRRDKDILKLIIKSNTQTIKKKFFYRVKITKKKYLNMIQNRYISTLLTFTKKELNKGLREIHLKYKENINFKDKLICLILQNSSK
;
A
#
# COMPACT_ATOMS: atom_id res chain seq x y z
N ILE A 1 -7.25 -5.50 -15.53
CA ILE A 1 -6.21 -6.46 -16.03
C ILE A 1 -5.53 -7.07 -14.80
N ASN A 2 -5.39 -8.39 -14.76
CA ASN A 2 -4.64 -9.09 -13.72
C ASN A 2 -3.14 -8.95 -14.01
N ALA A 3 -2.38 -8.39 -13.07
CA ALA A 3 -0.95 -8.12 -13.23
C ALA A 3 -0.14 -9.40 -13.54
N LEU A 4 -0.47 -10.53 -12.90
CA LEU A 4 0.19 -11.82 -13.18
C LEU A 4 0.01 -12.23 -14.64
N LYS A 5 -1.23 -12.18 -15.15
CA LYS A 5 -1.53 -12.50 -16.55
C LYS A 5 -0.87 -11.53 -17.53
N PHE A 6 -0.78 -10.26 -17.16
CA PHE A 6 -0.12 -9.24 -17.98
C PHE A 6 1.36 -9.56 -18.14
N PHE A 7 2.10 -9.68 -17.05
CA PHE A 7 3.54 -9.91 -17.11
C PHE A 7 3.92 -11.29 -17.63
N ASP A 8 3.07 -12.31 -17.45
CA ASP A 8 3.29 -13.66 -17.97
C ASP A 8 3.27 -13.70 -19.52
N LYS A 9 2.41 -12.87 -20.13
CA LYS A 9 2.28 -12.77 -21.61
C LYS A 9 3.11 -11.65 -22.23
N ASN A 10 3.68 -10.77 -21.40
CA ASN A 10 4.39 -9.59 -21.88
C ASN A 10 5.77 -9.96 -22.47
N LYS A 11 6.09 -9.39 -23.63
CA LYS A 11 7.37 -9.59 -24.34
C LYS A 11 8.32 -8.39 -24.19
N TYR A 12 7.84 -7.28 -23.63
CA TYR A 12 8.64 -6.06 -23.49
C TYR A 12 9.47 -6.09 -22.21
N LYS A 13 10.58 -5.37 -22.23
CA LYS A 13 11.42 -5.09 -21.06
C LYS A 13 11.13 -3.70 -20.56
N PHE A 14 11.16 -3.52 -19.24
CA PHE A 14 10.90 -2.25 -18.57
C PHE A 14 12.11 -1.81 -17.76
N ASP A 15 12.45 -0.53 -17.84
CA ASP A 15 13.47 0.09 -16.98
C ASP A 15 12.93 0.35 -15.57
N LEU A 16 11.60 0.53 -15.47
CA LEU A 16 10.93 0.76 -14.19
C LEU A 16 9.57 0.08 -14.14
N ILE A 17 9.35 -0.69 -13.08
CA ILE A 17 8.04 -1.22 -12.71
C ILE A 17 7.64 -0.61 -11.37
N LEU A 18 6.50 0.10 -11.34
CA LEU A 18 5.96 0.73 -10.14
C LEU A 18 4.75 -0.04 -9.61
N ILE A 19 4.82 -0.51 -8.36
CA ILE A 19 3.72 -1.13 -7.63
C ILE A 19 3.39 -0.22 -6.44
N LYS A 20 2.27 0.52 -6.53
CA LYS A 20 1.89 1.47 -5.49
C LYS A 20 0.63 1.03 -4.77
N GLN A 21 0.76 0.65 -3.49
CA GLN A 21 -0.35 0.32 -2.58
C GLN A 21 -1.35 -0.71 -3.13
N THR A 22 -0.88 -1.69 -3.91
CA THR A 22 -1.71 -2.74 -4.51
C THR A 22 -1.21 -4.14 -4.20
N ILE A 23 0.07 -4.31 -3.84
CA ILE A 23 0.67 -5.64 -3.62
C ILE A 23 -0.02 -6.42 -2.50
N HIS A 24 -0.59 -5.73 -1.52
CA HIS A 24 -1.35 -6.34 -0.42
C HIS A 24 -2.68 -6.97 -0.85
N LEU A 25 -3.13 -6.74 -2.07
CA LEU A 25 -4.32 -7.38 -2.63
C LEU A 25 -4.05 -8.82 -3.11
N LEU A 26 -2.77 -9.18 -3.29
CA LEU A 26 -2.35 -10.50 -3.73
C LEU A 26 -2.07 -11.42 -2.53
N SER A 27 -2.29 -12.71 -2.69
CA SER A 27 -1.82 -13.73 -1.74
C SER A 27 -0.30 -13.82 -1.71
N LEU A 28 0.29 -14.40 -0.66
CA LEU A 28 1.75 -14.54 -0.55
C LEU A 28 2.34 -15.39 -1.70
N SER A 29 1.61 -16.40 -2.17
CA SER A 29 2.01 -17.23 -3.32
C SER A 29 1.99 -16.44 -4.63
N GLU A 30 0.94 -15.63 -4.84
CA GLU A 30 0.85 -14.73 -6.00
C GLU A 30 1.95 -13.67 -6.00
N ILE A 31 2.30 -13.12 -4.83
CA ILE A 31 3.41 -12.17 -4.69
C ILE A 31 4.73 -12.83 -5.12
N LYS A 32 5.01 -14.05 -4.63
CA LYS A 32 6.23 -14.79 -5.05
C LYS A 32 6.26 -15.00 -6.56
N LYS A 33 5.15 -15.47 -7.13
CA LYS A 33 5.02 -15.67 -8.58
C LYS A 33 5.19 -14.36 -9.36
N LEU A 34 4.53 -13.28 -8.91
CA LEU A 34 4.66 -11.96 -9.54
C LEU A 34 6.11 -11.48 -9.53
N LEU A 35 6.79 -11.53 -8.38
CA LEU A 35 8.19 -11.09 -8.26
C LEU A 35 9.14 -11.90 -9.16
N SER A 36 8.90 -13.18 -9.34
CA SER A 36 9.66 -14.02 -10.29
C SER A 36 9.43 -13.56 -11.73
N ILE A 37 8.18 -13.40 -12.14
CA ILE A 37 7.82 -13.04 -13.53
C ILE A 37 8.30 -11.61 -13.86
N ILE A 38 8.08 -10.62 -12.98
CA ILE A 38 8.46 -9.24 -13.28
C ILE A 38 9.97 -9.04 -13.39
N LYS A 39 10.78 -9.86 -12.72
CA LYS A 39 12.25 -9.83 -12.90
C LYS A 39 12.65 -10.16 -14.34
N THR A 40 12.00 -11.12 -14.97
CA THR A 40 12.28 -11.48 -16.36
C THR A 40 11.80 -10.40 -17.35
N ASN A 41 10.94 -9.49 -16.91
CA ASN A 41 10.44 -8.35 -17.69
C ASN A 41 11.23 -7.05 -17.45
N LEU A 42 12.31 -7.08 -16.68
CA LEU A 42 13.19 -5.92 -16.48
C LEU A 42 14.33 -5.91 -17.51
N THR A 43 14.77 -4.71 -17.89
CA THR A 43 16.09 -4.52 -18.51
C THR A 43 17.22 -4.87 -17.54
N SER A 44 18.47 -4.94 -18.01
CA SER A 44 19.63 -5.23 -17.15
C SER A 44 19.76 -4.27 -15.98
N ASN A 45 19.45 -2.99 -16.18
CA ASN A 45 19.48 -1.95 -15.14
C ASN A 45 18.09 -1.63 -14.55
N GLY A 46 17.08 -2.42 -14.93
CA GLY A 46 15.70 -2.20 -14.54
C GLY A 46 15.45 -2.35 -13.04
N LYS A 47 14.49 -1.58 -12.54
CA LYS A 47 14.16 -1.53 -11.11
C LYS A 47 12.67 -1.72 -10.87
N ILE A 48 12.34 -2.32 -9.72
CA ILE A 48 10.97 -2.41 -9.24
C ILE A 48 10.84 -1.55 -8.00
N PHE A 49 9.90 -0.63 -7.99
CA PHE A 49 9.56 0.19 -6.83
C PHE A 49 8.23 -0.28 -6.25
N ILE A 50 8.24 -0.71 -5.00
CA ILE A 50 7.05 -1.20 -4.29
C ILE A 50 6.76 -0.26 -3.13
N PHE A 51 5.67 0.52 -3.23
CA PHE A 51 5.22 1.43 -2.19
C PHE A 51 4.08 0.82 -1.38
N ASN A 52 4.27 0.77 -0.06
CA ASN A 52 3.25 0.37 0.92
C ASN A 52 3.16 1.40 2.06
N LEU A 53 2.06 1.35 2.82
CA LEU A 53 1.97 2.11 4.07
C LEU A 53 3.11 1.72 5.03
N ASP A 54 3.63 2.69 5.78
CA ASP A 54 4.57 2.39 6.87
C ASP A 54 3.86 1.56 7.94
N THR A 55 4.40 0.37 8.19
CA THR A 55 3.82 -0.61 9.12
C THR A 55 4.19 -0.36 10.58
N ASP A 56 5.11 0.57 10.85
CA ASP A 56 5.59 0.82 12.21
C ASP A 56 4.85 1.99 12.89
N LYS A 57 4.69 3.10 12.19
CA LYS A 57 4.09 4.32 12.75
C LYS A 57 3.15 4.97 11.74
N ASN A 58 1.90 4.55 11.70
CA ASN A 58 0.88 5.16 10.85
C ASN A 58 0.11 6.25 11.62
N GLU A 59 -0.03 7.43 11.03
CA GLU A 59 -0.75 8.58 11.60
C GLU A 59 -2.09 8.85 10.91
N LEU A 60 -2.57 7.94 10.03
CA LEU A 60 -3.84 8.13 9.36
C LEU A 60 -4.97 8.37 10.37
N PRO A 61 -5.77 9.41 10.20
CA PRO A 61 -6.92 9.66 11.04
C PRO A 61 -7.94 8.52 10.89
N THR A 62 -8.29 7.87 12.00
CA THR A 62 -9.15 6.69 11.97
C THR A 62 -10.25 6.80 13.01
N PHE A 63 -11.42 6.24 12.71
CA PHE A 63 -12.41 5.88 13.71
C PHE A 63 -12.10 4.49 14.30
N LYS A 64 -12.72 4.16 15.44
CA LYS A 64 -12.36 2.98 16.26
C LYS A 64 -12.33 1.67 15.45
N LEU A 65 -13.38 1.38 14.68
CA LEU A 65 -13.47 0.15 13.90
C LEU A 65 -12.46 0.12 12.73
N MET A 66 -12.25 1.26 12.08
CA MET A 66 -11.24 1.42 11.03
C MET A 66 -9.84 1.16 11.57
N LYS A 67 -9.51 1.70 12.76
CA LYS A 67 -8.22 1.46 13.43
C LYS A 67 -7.97 -0.03 13.66
N SER A 68 -8.98 -0.74 14.15
CA SER A 68 -8.89 -2.20 14.39
C SER A 68 -8.62 -2.97 13.10
N LYS A 69 -9.39 -2.71 12.02
CA LYS A 69 -9.19 -3.39 10.72
C LYS A 69 -7.84 -3.01 10.09
N LEU A 70 -7.46 -1.74 10.15
CA LEU A 70 -6.16 -1.27 9.63
C LEU A 70 -4.99 -1.95 10.36
N SER A 71 -5.08 -2.13 11.67
CA SER A 71 -4.04 -2.83 12.44
C SER A 71 -3.85 -4.29 12.00
N LYS A 72 -4.94 -4.98 11.60
CA LYS A 72 -4.85 -6.33 11.03
C LYS A 72 -4.18 -6.32 9.66
N SER A 73 -4.56 -5.37 8.78
CA SER A 73 -3.92 -5.20 7.47
C SER A 73 -2.43 -4.90 7.60
N ILE A 74 -2.04 -4.03 8.52
CA ILE A 74 -0.65 -3.68 8.77
C ILE A 74 0.20 -4.88 9.20
N ARG A 75 -0.36 -5.82 10.00
CA ARG A 75 0.35 -7.07 10.36
C ARG A 75 0.66 -7.89 9.10
N ARG A 76 -0.33 -8.08 8.24
CA ARG A 76 -0.14 -8.76 6.96
C ARG A 76 0.88 -8.05 6.07
N ASP A 77 0.83 -6.72 6.02
CA ASP A 77 1.78 -5.92 5.23
C ASP A 77 3.23 -6.11 5.73
N LYS A 78 3.44 -6.27 7.06
CA LYS A 78 4.75 -6.64 7.62
C LYS A 78 5.26 -7.98 7.08
N ASP A 79 4.39 -8.98 6.98
CA ASP A 79 4.76 -10.29 6.45
C ASP A 79 5.06 -10.24 4.95
N ILE A 80 4.30 -9.45 4.20
CA ILE A 80 4.59 -9.18 2.78
C ILE A 80 5.95 -8.50 2.61
N LEU A 81 6.25 -7.46 3.40
CA LEU A 81 7.54 -6.77 3.33
C LEU A 81 8.70 -7.73 3.67
N LYS A 82 8.56 -8.56 4.70
CA LYS A 82 9.56 -9.59 5.06
C LYS A 82 9.75 -10.57 3.92
N LEU A 83 8.67 -11.06 3.30
CA LEU A 83 8.72 -11.97 2.16
C LEU A 83 9.51 -11.35 1.00
N ILE A 84 9.21 -10.11 0.61
CA ILE A 84 9.87 -9.42 -0.50
C ILE A 84 11.37 -9.26 -0.22
N ILE A 85 11.74 -8.79 0.98
CA ILE A 85 13.12 -8.60 1.38
C ILE A 85 13.88 -9.94 1.37
N LYS A 86 13.27 -11.02 1.91
CA LYS A 86 13.88 -12.35 1.92
C LYS A 86 14.07 -12.93 0.51
N SER A 87 13.16 -12.61 -0.41
CA SER A 87 13.20 -13.10 -1.80
C SER A 87 14.21 -12.36 -2.68
N ASN A 88 14.76 -11.23 -2.20
CA ASN A 88 15.74 -10.45 -2.94
C ASN A 88 16.72 -9.77 -1.97
N THR A 89 17.93 -10.32 -1.88
CA THR A 89 18.97 -9.87 -0.94
C THR A 89 19.48 -8.44 -1.19
N GLN A 90 19.32 -7.93 -2.41
CA GLN A 90 19.72 -6.56 -2.78
C GLN A 90 18.56 -5.55 -2.68
N THR A 91 17.55 -5.84 -1.85
CA THR A 91 16.43 -4.93 -1.64
C THR A 91 16.86 -3.72 -0.82
N ILE A 92 16.70 -2.52 -1.39
CA ILE A 92 16.89 -1.26 -0.68
C ILE A 92 15.54 -0.82 -0.10
N LYS A 93 15.51 -0.55 1.21
CA LYS A 93 14.32 -0.03 1.91
C LYS A 93 14.48 1.47 2.17
N LYS A 94 13.54 2.28 1.68
CA LYS A 94 13.47 3.72 1.97
C LYS A 94 12.13 4.09 2.62
N LYS A 95 12.15 5.06 3.53
CA LYS A 95 10.94 5.62 4.16
C LYS A 95 10.68 7.01 3.60
N PHE A 96 9.43 7.27 3.30
CA PHE A 96 8.94 8.58 2.84
C PHE A 96 7.81 9.04 3.75
N PHE A 97 7.69 10.34 3.93
CA PHE A 97 6.54 10.92 4.58
C PHE A 97 6.09 12.18 3.85
N TYR A 98 4.80 12.38 3.84
CA TYR A 98 4.17 13.58 3.30
C TYR A 98 3.25 14.19 4.35
N ARG A 99 3.39 15.49 4.59
CA ARG A 99 2.51 16.23 5.50
C ARG A 99 1.19 16.53 4.79
N VAL A 100 0.12 15.97 5.29
CA VAL A 100 -1.23 16.18 4.77
C VAL A 100 -1.94 17.19 5.65
N LYS A 101 -2.43 18.27 5.03
CA LYS A 101 -3.38 19.21 5.62
C LYS A 101 -4.64 19.18 4.77
N ILE A 102 -5.75 18.76 5.36
CA ILE A 102 -7.01 18.55 4.65
C ILE A 102 -8.17 19.03 5.50
N THR A 103 -9.19 19.62 4.88
CA THR A 103 -10.41 19.99 5.60
C THR A 103 -11.17 18.75 6.05
N LYS A 104 -11.80 18.82 7.23
CA LYS A 104 -12.64 17.74 7.76
C LYS A 104 -13.69 17.31 6.74
N LYS A 105 -14.35 18.26 6.07
CA LYS A 105 -15.35 17.98 5.01
C LYS A 105 -14.77 17.10 3.91
N LYS A 106 -13.60 17.45 3.37
CA LYS A 106 -12.94 16.68 2.31
C LYS A 106 -12.54 15.28 2.81
N TYR A 107 -12.03 15.19 4.04
CA TYR A 107 -11.63 13.90 4.62
C TYR A 107 -12.83 12.98 4.87
N LEU A 108 -13.95 13.50 5.38
CA LEU A 108 -15.20 12.74 5.52
C LEU A 108 -15.70 12.22 4.18
N ASN A 109 -15.65 13.04 3.13
CA ASN A 109 -16.01 12.63 1.77
C ASN A 109 -15.10 11.49 1.25
N MET A 110 -13.78 11.57 1.51
CA MET A 110 -12.84 10.48 1.16
C MET A 110 -13.21 9.17 1.87
N ILE A 111 -13.54 9.22 3.18
CA ILE A 111 -13.98 8.03 3.92
C ILE A 111 -15.28 7.49 3.33
N GLN A 112 -16.25 8.34 3.05
CA GLN A 112 -17.54 7.96 2.46
C GLN A 112 -17.35 7.26 1.11
N ASN A 113 -16.40 7.74 0.29
CA ASN A 113 -16.03 7.16 -0.99
C ASN A 113 -14.98 6.04 -0.88
N ARG A 114 -14.72 5.54 0.34
CA ARG A 114 -13.89 4.35 0.60
C ARG A 114 -12.49 4.44 -0.02
N TYR A 115 -11.79 5.56 0.17
CA TYR A 115 -10.50 5.89 -0.47
C TYR A 115 -9.35 4.92 -0.20
N ILE A 116 -9.47 4.04 0.79
CA ILE A 116 -8.51 2.95 1.07
C ILE A 116 -9.22 1.61 1.15
N SER A 117 -8.50 0.54 0.80
CA SER A 117 -9.02 -0.83 0.73
C SER A 117 -9.66 -1.31 2.03
N THR A 118 -9.13 -0.90 3.19
CA THR A 118 -9.68 -1.21 4.51
C THR A 118 -11.16 -0.78 4.63
N LEU A 119 -11.56 0.29 3.97
CA LEU A 119 -12.94 0.81 4.01
C LEU A 119 -13.91 0.03 3.12
N LEU A 120 -13.42 -0.76 2.16
CA LEU A 120 -14.26 -1.54 1.23
C LEU A 120 -15.12 -2.58 1.94
N THR A 121 -14.65 -3.09 3.08
CA THR A 121 -15.31 -4.16 3.85
C THR A 121 -16.35 -3.66 4.84
N PHE A 122 -16.57 -2.33 4.96
CA PHE A 122 -17.55 -1.77 5.89
C PHE A 122 -18.96 -1.75 5.30
N THR A 123 -19.95 -2.08 6.11
CA THR A 123 -21.36 -1.81 5.79
C THR A 123 -21.61 -0.30 5.81
N LYS A 124 -22.69 0.14 5.17
CA LYS A 124 -23.13 1.55 5.20
C LYS A 124 -23.37 2.05 6.63
N LYS A 125 -23.92 1.20 7.52
CA LYS A 125 -24.19 1.52 8.93
C LYS A 125 -22.88 1.75 9.71
N GLU A 126 -21.90 0.85 9.56
CA GLU A 126 -20.57 0.98 10.19
C GLU A 126 -19.84 2.23 9.70
N LEU A 127 -19.89 2.49 8.39
CA LEU A 127 -19.25 3.66 7.80
C LEU A 127 -19.87 4.96 8.34
N ASN A 128 -21.21 5.05 8.40
CA ASN A 128 -21.90 6.22 8.95
C ASN A 128 -21.56 6.45 10.43
N LYS A 129 -21.44 5.39 11.23
CA LYS A 129 -20.97 5.49 12.62
C LYS A 129 -19.53 6.04 12.66
N GLY A 130 -18.64 5.52 11.82
CA GLY A 130 -17.27 5.99 11.73
C GLY A 130 -17.15 7.44 11.28
N LEU A 131 -17.99 7.90 10.33
CA LEU A 131 -18.04 9.30 9.90
C LEU A 131 -18.42 10.23 11.07
N ARG A 132 -19.38 9.83 11.91
CA ARG A 132 -19.76 10.60 13.13
C ARG A 132 -18.59 10.66 14.13
N GLU A 133 -17.86 9.55 14.36
CA GLU A 133 -16.68 9.51 15.22
C GLU A 133 -15.61 10.50 14.73
N ILE A 134 -15.29 10.52 13.42
CA ILE A 134 -14.34 11.47 12.84
C ILE A 134 -14.84 12.91 12.98
N HIS A 135 -16.12 13.15 12.71
CA HIS A 135 -16.72 14.49 12.81
C HIS A 135 -16.59 15.08 14.22
N LEU A 136 -16.81 14.27 15.27
CA LEU A 136 -16.69 14.66 16.67
C LEU A 136 -15.23 14.82 17.11
N LYS A 137 -14.33 13.96 16.62
CA LYS A 137 -12.94 13.91 17.05
C LYS A 137 -12.08 15.03 16.49
N TYR A 138 -12.35 15.47 15.27
CA TYR A 138 -11.49 16.44 14.57
C TYR A 138 -12.21 17.79 14.39
N LYS A 139 -11.43 18.88 14.52
CA LYS A 139 -11.87 20.26 14.21
C LYS A 139 -11.95 20.45 12.69
N GLU A 140 -11.96 21.67 12.20
CA GLU A 140 -12.12 21.99 10.78
C GLU A 140 -11.03 21.44 9.88
N ASN A 141 -9.79 21.41 10.37
CA ASN A 141 -8.62 20.90 9.63
C ASN A 141 -8.05 19.66 10.32
N ILE A 142 -7.69 18.68 9.50
CA ILE A 142 -7.04 17.44 9.90
C ILE A 142 -5.62 17.47 9.37
N ASN A 143 -4.64 17.37 10.26
CA ASN A 143 -3.21 17.33 9.94
C ASN A 143 -2.64 15.98 10.36
N PHE A 144 -1.92 15.32 9.45
CA PHE A 144 -1.22 14.08 9.75
C PHE A 144 -0.05 13.87 8.79
N LYS A 145 0.83 12.94 9.12
CA LYS A 145 1.88 12.49 8.22
C LYS A 145 1.44 11.19 7.54
N ASP A 146 1.30 11.21 6.22
CA ASP A 146 1.18 10.00 5.43
C ASP A 146 2.57 9.40 5.27
N LYS A 147 2.76 8.18 5.79
CA LYS A 147 4.05 7.52 5.86
C LYS A 147 4.05 6.28 4.97
N LEU A 148 5.02 6.23 4.07
CA LEU A 148 5.18 5.15 3.11
C LEU A 148 6.56 4.48 3.27
N ILE A 149 6.60 3.18 3.02
CA ILE A 149 7.82 2.42 2.79
C ILE A 149 7.91 2.14 1.30
N CYS A 150 9.07 2.39 0.71
CA CYS A 150 9.42 1.96 -0.64
C CYS A 150 10.49 0.87 -0.56
N LEU A 151 10.21 -0.28 -1.16
CA LEU A 151 11.20 -1.31 -1.46
C LEU A 151 11.65 -1.13 -2.90
N ILE A 152 12.95 -1.04 -3.11
CA ILE A 152 13.57 -0.95 -4.44
C ILE A 152 14.30 -2.26 -4.67
N LEU A 153 13.84 -3.01 -5.67
CA LEU A 153 14.47 -4.23 -6.12
C LEU A 153 15.20 -3.95 -7.43
N GLN A 154 16.43 -4.40 -7.55
CA GLN A 154 17.22 -4.28 -8.76
C GLN A 154 17.35 -5.64 -9.42
N ASN A 155 17.47 -5.65 -10.74
CA ASN A 155 17.86 -6.85 -11.45
C ASN A 155 19.36 -7.06 -11.16
N SER A 156 19.71 -8.17 -10.49
CA SER A 156 21.11 -8.53 -10.30
C SER A 156 21.59 -9.05 -11.65
N SER A 157 22.27 -8.22 -12.43
CA SER A 157 23.11 -8.72 -13.51
C SER A 157 24.09 -9.73 -12.89
N LYS A 158 23.99 -10.99 -13.29
CA LYS A 158 25.07 -11.96 -13.07
C LYS A 158 26.25 -11.60 -13.96
#